data_82e0e6dab1ceb703fc0ef40082258855
#
_entry.id   82e0e6dab1ceb703fc0ef40082258855
#
_cell.length_a   1.000
_cell.length_b   1.000
_cell.length_c   1.000
_cell.angle_alpha   90.00
_cell.angle_beta   90.00
_cell.angle_gamma   90.00
#
_symmetry.space_group_name_H-M   'P 1'
#
loop_
_entity.id
_entity.type
_entity.pdbx_description
1 polymer ?
#
loop_
_entity_poly.entity_id
_entity_poly.type
_entity_poly.pdbx_seq_one_letter_code
_entity_poly.pdbx_strand_id
1 'polypeptide(L)'
;MMKNLFREAFQYKETQCIIIADKEQAIQTAIESIKNNRKELEEYTRANPKFLYTLEPISVPTGPLVAKLMAEAAEKANVGPMAAVAGVLADLAAKDMIRDGCEVAVVENGGEVSAISNRPIDVALSAGDAPLSKRFGFRLTAFPAGLATSSGRFSHALSFGDAEAATVFCRNAGLADAAATAVGNVVKSKDHRGAIQRGIDKAMSIQDVEGVLIIYGGLVGTAGKIPQIIKVDP
;
A
#
# COMPACT_ATOMS: atom_id res chain seq x y z
N MET A 1 -23.52 14.32 -15.19
CA MET A 1 -23.38 12.92 -15.62
C MET A 1 -22.14 12.35 -14.95
N MET A 2 -22.26 11.33 -14.09
CA MET A 2 -21.06 10.61 -13.59
C MET A 2 -20.45 9.89 -14.78
N LYS A 3 -19.24 10.29 -15.21
CA LYS A 3 -18.48 9.55 -16.20
C LYS A 3 -18.22 8.14 -15.66
N ASN A 4 -18.52 7.11 -16.44
CA ASN A 4 -18.16 5.74 -16.11
C ASN A 4 -16.64 5.66 -15.95
N LEU A 5 -16.19 4.95 -14.93
CA LEU A 5 -14.77 4.66 -14.74
C LEU A 5 -14.39 3.44 -15.57
N PHE A 6 -13.26 3.51 -16.23
CA PHE A 6 -12.60 2.36 -16.84
C PHE A 6 -11.89 1.58 -15.74
N ARG A 7 -11.91 0.26 -15.83
CA ARG A 7 -11.27 -0.64 -14.88
C ARG A 7 -10.60 -1.78 -15.63
N GLU A 8 -9.32 -2.00 -15.37
CA GLU A 8 -8.54 -3.08 -15.97
C GLU A 8 -7.75 -3.84 -14.91
N ALA A 9 -7.71 -5.16 -15.02
CA ALA A 9 -6.82 -6.01 -14.26
C ALA A 9 -5.57 -6.26 -15.11
N PHE A 10 -4.40 -6.00 -14.52
CA PHE A 10 -3.10 -6.11 -15.17
C PHE A 10 -2.15 -6.96 -14.34
N GLN A 11 -1.44 -7.87 -15.01
CA GLN A 11 -0.40 -8.68 -14.38
C GLN A 11 0.91 -8.58 -15.18
N TYR A 12 1.99 -8.37 -14.46
CA TYR A 12 3.34 -8.38 -15.02
C TYR A 12 4.32 -8.94 -14.00
N LYS A 13 4.85 -10.14 -14.27
CA LYS A 13 5.66 -10.91 -13.31
C LYS A 13 4.89 -11.10 -11.99
N GLU A 14 5.47 -10.70 -10.85
CA GLU A 14 4.84 -10.78 -9.52
C GLU A 14 3.88 -9.62 -9.24
N THR A 15 3.86 -8.59 -10.07
CA THR A 15 2.96 -7.44 -9.92
C THR A 15 1.57 -7.80 -10.44
N GLN A 16 0.56 -7.66 -9.58
CA GLN A 16 -0.85 -7.85 -9.92
C GLN A 16 -1.61 -6.60 -9.53
N CYS A 17 -2.12 -5.88 -10.53
CA CYS A 17 -2.77 -4.59 -10.33
C CYS A 17 -4.22 -4.59 -10.78
N ILE A 18 -5.03 -3.77 -10.11
CA ILE A 18 -6.28 -3.25 -10.62
C ILE A 18 -6.09 -1.75 -10.84
N ILE A 19 -6.33 -1.30 -12.06
CA ILE A 19 -6.17 0.10 -12.45
C ILE A 19 -7.54 0.68 -12.78
N ILE A 20 -7.86 1.84 -12.21
CA ILE A 20 -9.15 2.52 -12.42
C ILE A 20 -8.87 3.97 -12.80
N ALA A 21 -9.52 4.43 -13.87
CA ALA A 21 -9.36 5.78 -14.39
C ALA A 21 -10.67 6.33 -14.99
N ASP A 22 -10.79 7.65 -15.11
CA ASP A 22 -11.85 8.32 -15.86
C ASP A 22 -11.53 8.46 -17.36
N LYS A 23 -10.32 8.05 -17.78
CA LYS A 23 -9.88 7.99 -19.18
C LYS A 23 -9.24 6.63 -19.47
N GLU A 24 -9.65 5.99 -20.56
CA GLU A 24 -9.10 4.69 -20.97
C GLU A 24 -7.60 4.74 -21.26
N GLN A 25 -7.11 5.81 -21.90
CA GLN A 25 -5.69 6.02 -22.19
C GLN A 25 -4.83 6.01 -20.93
N ALA A 26 -5.33 6.54 -19.80
CA ALA A 26 -4.58 6.57 -18.54
C ALA A 26 -4.29 5.17 -17.98
N ILE A 27 -5.09 4.16 -18.33
CA ILE A 27 -4.80 2.75 -17.99
C ILE A 27 -3.49 2.31 -18.64
N GLN A 28 -3.30 2.61 -19.93
CA GLN A 28 -2.06 2.25 -20.65
C GLN A 28 -0.85 3.01 -20.08
N THR A 29 -1.03 4.28 -19.73
CA THR A 29 0.00 5.09 -19.05
C THR A 29 0.43 4.42 -17.74
N ALA A 30 -0.51 3.92 -16.92
CA ALA A 30 -0.20 3.22 -15.68
C ALA A 30 0.57 1.91 -15.93
N ILE A 31 0.15 1.13 -16.91
CA ILE A 31 0.81 -0.14 -17.30
C ILE A 31 2.25 0.12 -17.72
N GLU A 32 2.50 1.12 -18.55
CA GLU A 32 3.84 1.51 -19.00
C GLU A 32 4.69 2.01 -17.83
N SER A 33 4.13 2.84 -16.95
CA SER A 33 4.81 3.32 -15.76
C SER A 33 5.25 2.16 -14.86
N ILE A 34 4.36 1.20 -14.57
CA ILE A 34 4.68 0.01 -13.77
C ILE A 34 5.81 -0.80 -14.41
N LYS A 35 5.73 -1.09 -15.71
CA LYS A 35 6.74 -1.86 -16.43
C LYS A 35 8.12 -1.20 -16.40
N ASN A 36 8.15 0.12 -16.68
CA ASN A 36 9.39 0.88 -16.73
C ASN A 36 10.04 0.97 -15.35
N ASN A 37 9.29 1.35 -14.32
CA ASN A 37 9.81 1.45 -12.96
C ASN A 37 10.27 0.09 -12.42
N ARG A 38 9.56 -1.01 -12.74
CA ARG A 38 10.03 -2.36 -12.38
C ARG A 38 11.34 -2.71 -13.08
N LYS A 39 11.48 -2.41 -14.36
CA LYS A 39 12.72 -2.66 -15.11
C LYS A 39 13.90 -1.90 -14.50
N GLU A 40 13.71 -0.60 -14.21
CA GLU A 40 14.74 0.20 -13.54
C GLU A 40 15.12 -0.37 -12.17
N LEU A 41 14.13 -0.81 -11.38
CA LEU A 41 14.37 -1.43 -10.08
C LEU A 41 15.14 -2.76 -10.22
N GLU A 42 14.78 -3.61 -11.16
CA GLU A 42 15.47 -4.87 -11.42
C GLU A 42 16.94 -4.67 -11.86
N GLU A 43 17.19 -3.66 -12.69
CA GLU A 43 18.56 -3.29 -13.08
C GLU A 43 19.35 -2.76 -11.87
N TYR A 44 18.73 -1.90 -11.07
CA TYR A 44 19.33 -1.36 -9.86
C TYR A 44 19.66 -2.45 -8.83
N THR A 45 18.75 -3.38 -8.57
CA THR A 45 18.95 -4.46 -7.58
C THR A 45 19.98 -5.48 -8.02
N ARG A 46 20.15 -5.73 -9.33
CA ARG A 46 21.26 -6.57 -9.84
C ARG A 46 22.62 -5.95 -9.52
N ALA A 47 22.74 -4.62 -9.66
CA ALA A 47 23.97 -3.91 -9.33
C ALA A 47 24.15 -3.70 -7.82
N ASN A 48 23.06 -3.74 -7.05
CA ASN A 48 23.01 -3.50 -5.60
C ASN A 48 22.23 -4.59 -4.87
N PRO A 49 22.73 -5.84 -4.79
CA PRO A 49 21.98 -6.98 -4.24
C PRO A 49 21.54 -6.77 -2.78
N LYS A 50 22.29 -6.00 -1.98
CA LYS A 50 21.94 -5.69 -0.60
C LYS A 50 20.57 -5.01 -0.51
N PHE A 51 20.20 -4.19 -1.50
CA PHE A 51 18.90 -3.51 -1.54
C PHE A 51 17.73 -4.50 -1.57
N LEU A 52 17.90 -5.65 -2.22
CA LEU A 52 16.87 -6.68 -2.35
C LEU A 52 16.64 -7.46 -1.06
N TYR A 53 17.71 -7.70 -0.27
CA TYR A 53 17.64 -8.65 0.85
C TYR A 53 17.69 -8.02 2.24
N THR A 54 18.07 -6.73 2.35
CA THR A 54 18.12 -6.08 3.66
C THR A 54 16.72 -5.92 4.26
N LEU A 55 16.63 -6.18 5.56
CA LEU A 55 15.42 -5.89 6.35
C LEU A 55 15.54 -4.56 7.10
N GLU A 56 16.68 -3.90 6.99
CA GLU A 56 16.98 -2.60 7.60
C GLU A 56 16.99 -1.50 6.54
N PRO A 57 16.74 -0.24 6.92
CA PRO A 57 16.86 0.89 6.01
C PRO A 57 18.22 0.97 5.33
N ILE A 58 18.23 1.40 4.09
CA ILE A 58 19.45 1.63 3.32
C ILE A 58 19.30 2.95 2.54
N SER A 59 20.34 3.79 2.57
CA SER A 59 20.36 5.03 1.80
C SER A 59 20.64 4.77 0.32
N VAL A 60 19.93 5.51 -0.55
CA VAL A 60 20.08 5.48 -2.01
C VAL A 60 20.38 6.89 -2.53
N PRO A 61 21.62 7.39 -2.36
CA PRO A 61 21.98 8.74 -2.80
C PRO A 61 21.92 8.87 -4.33
N THR A 62 22.25 7.81 -5.04
CA THR A 62 22.20 7.73 -6.51
C THR A 62 21.44 6.48 -6.94
N GLY A 63 20.56 6.61 -7.93
CA GLY A 63 19.74 5.49 -8.41
C GLY A 63 18.44 5.96 -9.06
N PRO A 64 17.63 5.04 -9.59
CA PRO A 64 16.35 5.36 -10.19
C PRO A 64 15.36 5.87 -9.13
N LEU A 65 14.36 6.64 -9.59
CA LEU A 65 13.38 7.27 -8.71
C LEU A 65 12.65 6.25 -7.85
N VAL A 66 12.28 5.11 -8.41
CA VAL A 66 11.61 4.02 -7.68
C VAL A 66 12.44 3.55 -6.49
N ALA A 67 13.74 3.32 -6.65
CA ALA A 67 14.60 2.87 -5.54
C ALA A 67 14.78 3.94 -4.46
N LYS A 68 14.86 5.23 -4.84
CA LYS A 68 14.93 6.35 -3.89
C LYS A 68 13.68 6.45 -3.05
N LEU A 69 12.50 6.43 -3.67
CA LEU A 69 11.21 6.50 -2.95
C LEU A 69 11.00 5.29 -2.04
N MET A 70 11.41 4.09 -2.46
CA MET A 70 11.37 2.90 -1.62
C MET A 70 12.28 3.05 -0.39
N ALA A 71 13.50 3.58 -0.57
CA ALA A 71 14.43 3.81 0.53
C ALA A 71 13.91 4.88 1.51
N GLU A 72 13.33 5.97 1.03
CA GLU A 72 12.74 7.03 1.86
C GLU A 72 11.55 6.50 2.70
N ALA A 73 10.66 5.72 2.11
CA ALA A 73 9.55 5.10 2.83
C ALA A 73 10.05 4.10 3.89
N ALA A 74 11.02 3.29 3.52
CA ALA A 74 11.65 2.29 4.39
C ALA A 74 12.37 2.93 5.60
N GLU A 75 13.06 4.05 5.38
CA GLU A 75 13.74 4.80 6.44
C GLU A 75 12.73 5.30 7.49
N LYS A 76 11.62 5.93 7.07
CA LYS A 76 10.56 6.39 7.97
C LYS A 76 9.95 5.26 8.79
N ALA A 77 9.70 4.11 8.18
CA ALA A 77 9.09 2.96 8.83
C ALA A 77 10.08 2.07 9.61
N ASN A 78 11.39 2.27 9.39
CA ASN A 78 12.47 1.45 9.92
C ASN A 78 12.37 -0.02 9.49
N VAL A 79 12.30 -0.23 8.17
CA VAL A 79 12.24 -1.55 7.51
C VAL A 79 13.16 -1.58 6.30
N GLY A 80 13.34 -2.73 5.66
CA GLY A 80 14.04 -2.83 4.38
C GLY A 80 13.24 -2.21 3.22
N PRO A 81 13.91 -1.70 2.16
CA PRO A 81 13.24 -0.95 1.08
C PRO A 81 12.23 -1.78 0.27
N MET A 82 12.41 -3.09 0.19
CA MET A 82 11.46 -3.96 -0.51
C MET A 82 10.06 -3.99 0.13
N ALA A 83 9.94 -3.60 1.40
CA ALA A 83 8.65 -3.43 2.08
C ALA A 83 7.81 -2.25 1.58
N ALA A 84 8.31 -1.48 0.61
CA ALA A 84 7.59 -0.36 0.00
C ALA A 84 7.37 -0.55 -1.51
N VAL A 85 7.74 -1.70 -2.07
CA VAL A 85 7.83 -1.87 -3.53
C VAL A 85 6.48 -1.75 -4.22
N ALA A 86 5.45 -2.41 -3.69
CA ALA A 86 4.13 -2.43 -4.32
C ALA A 86 3.46 -1.06 -4.24
N GLY A 87 3.53 -0.41 -3.07
CA GLY A 87 2.99 0.92 -2.86
C GLY A 87 3.69 2.00 -3.67
N VAL A 88 5.03 1.97 -3.78
CA VAL A 88 5.77 2.95 -4.59
C VAL A 88 5.46 2.81 -6.08
N LEU A 89 5.35 1.58 -6.59
CA LEU A 89 4.94 1.35 -7.98
C LEU A 89 3.53 1.86 -8.25
N ALA A 90 2.61 1.66 -7.32
CA ALA A 90 1.25 2.20 -7.42
C ALA A 90 1.24 3.74 -7.40
N ASP A 91 2.04 4.38 -6.54
CA ASP A 91 2.17 5.84 -6.47
C ASP A 91 2.72 6.45 -7.74
N LEU A 92 3.76 5.86 -8.32
CA LEU A 92 4.36 6.33 -9.57
C LEU A 92 3.36 6.22 -10.71
N ALA A 93 2.69 5.08 -10.84
CA ALA A 93 1.68 4.88 -11.86
C ALA A 93 0.51 5.86 -11.74
N ALA A 94 -0.05 6.04 -10.53
CA ALA A 94 -1.14 6.99 -10.31
C ALA A 94 -0.73 8.43 -10.64
N LYS A 95 0.50 8.84 -10.29
CA LYS A 95 1.03 10.17 -10.64
C LYS A 95 1.19 10.36 -12.14
N ASP A 96 1.66 9.33 -12.86
CA ASP A 96 1.81 9.42 -14.31
C ASP A 96 0.45 9.50 -15.01
N MET A 97 -0.56 8.75 -14.55
CA MET A 97 -1.94 8.88 -15.02
C MET A 97 -2.48 10.31 -14.88
N ILE A 98 -2.23 10.96 -13.73
CA ILE A 98 -2.64 12.36 -13.51
C ILE A 98 -1.89 13.32 -14.43
N ARG A 99 -0.58 13.11 -14.66
CA ARG A 99 0.21 13.91 -15.61
C ARG A 99 -0.30 13.79 -17.04
N ASP A 100 -0.84 12.62 -17.41
CA ASP A 100 -1.50 12.36 -18.69
C ASP A 100 -2.94 12.95 -18.75
N GLY A 101 -3.33 13.67 -17.70
CA GLY A 101 -4.53 14.51 -17.65
C GLY A 101 -5.80 13.78 -17.23
N CYS A 102 -5.75 12.60 -16.58
CA CYS A 102 -6.92 12.05 -15.92
C CYS A 102 -7.21 12.78 -14.59
N GLU A 103 -8.44 12.75 -14.14
CA GLU A 103 -8.89 13.33 -12.87
C GLU A 103 -9.12 12.27 -11.78
N VAL A 104 -9.20 11.00 -12.21
CA VAL A 104 -9.33 9.84 -11.33
C VAL A 104 -8.27 8.82 -11.70
N ALA A 105 -7.32 8.60 -10.82
CA ALA A 105 -6.26 7.62 -10.93
C ALA A 105 -6.24 6.77 -9.66
N VAL A 106 -6.61 5.50 -9.78
CA VAL A 106 -6.53 4.52 -8.67
C VAL A 106 -5.74 3.32 -9.18
N VAL A 107 -4.69 2.99 -8.45
CA VAL A 107 -3.86 1.82 -8.71
C VAL A 107 -3.80 0.99 -7.45
N GLU A 108 -4.38 -0.19 -7.48
CA GLU A 108 -4.21 -1.23 -6.48
C GLU A 108 -3.15 -2.21 -6.99
N ASN A 109 -2.16 -2.52 -6.17
CA ASN A 109 -1.07 -3.44 -6.49
C ASN A 109 -0.85 -4.41 -5.33
N GLY A 110 -1.44 -5.61 -5.40
CA GLY A 110 -1.28 -6.64 -4.38
C GLY A 110 -1.96 -6.37 -3.04
N GLY A 111 -2.80 -5.32 -2.95
CA GLY A 111 -3.48 -4.88 -1.72
C GLY A 111 -3.08 -3.47 -1.29
N GLU A 112 -2.01 -2.92 -1.86
CA GLU A 112 -1.56 -1.54 -1.69
C GLU A 112 -2.29 -0.65 -2.69
N VAL A 113 -2.91 0.42 -2.20
CA VAL A 113 -3.71 1.32 -3.03
C VAL A 113 -3.14 2.72 -3.00
N SER A 114 -2.87 3.26 -4.20
CA SER A 114 -2.65 4.68 -4.42
C SER A 114 -3.86 5.28 -5.14
N ALA A 115 -4.43 6.34 -4.60
CA ALA A 115 -5.58 7.01 -5.17
C ALA A 115 -5.38 8.53 -5.24
N ILE A 116 -5.63 9.09 -6.42
CA ILE A 116 -5.73 10.52 -6.67
C ILE A 116 -7.06 10.74 -7.40
N SER A 117 -7.97 11.53 -6.81
CA SER A 117 -9.31 11.66 -7.36
C SER A 117 -9.95 13.00 -6.99
N ASN A 118 -10.84 13.48 -7.85
CA ASN A 118 -11.73 14.63 -7.58
C ASN A 118 -13.10 14.21 -7.03
N ARG A 119 -13.30 12.93 -6.74
CA ARG A 119 -14.56 12.36 -6.19
C ARG A 119 -14.26 11.21 -5.22
N PRO A 120 -15.22 10.84 -4.34
CA PRO A 120 -15.04 9.71 -3.43
C PRO A 120 -14.74 8.41 -4.16
N ILE A 121 -13.86 7.60 -3.58
CA ILE A 121 -13.47 6.27 -4.06
C ILE A 121 -13.71 5.26 -2.94
N ASP A 122 -14.42 4.19 -3.23
CA ASP A 122 -14.64 3.09 -2.32
C ASP A 122 -13.62 1.97 -2.59
N VAL A 123 -12.92 1.56 -1.54
CA VAL A 123 -11.88 0.51 -1.59
C VAL A 123 -12.28 -0.61 -0.64
N ALA A 124 -12.36 -1.84 -1.15
CA ALA A 124 -12.61 -3.01 -0.31
C ALA A 124 -11.34 -3.42 0.46
N LEU A 125 -11.47 -3.79 1.73
CA LEU A 125 -10.38 -4.40 2.47
C LEU A 125 -10.24 -5.87 2.05
N SER A 126 -9.04 -6.25 1.61
CA SER A 126 -8.68 -7.64 1.41
C SER A 126 -7.80 -8.11 2.58
N ALA A 127 -8.32 -9.01 3.40
CA ALA A 127 -7.64 -9.61 4.55
C ALA A 127 -7.58 -11.15 4.41
N GLY A 128 -7.28 -11.63 3.22
CA GLY A 128 -7.22 -13.06 2.93
C GLY A 128 -8.55 -13.78 3.24
N ASP A 129 -8.47 -14.93 3.93
CA ASP A 129 -9.63 -15.74 4.33
C ASP A 129 -10.26 -15.28 5.65
N ALA A 130 -9.87 -14.14 6.22
CA ALA A 130 -10.49 -13.62 7.43
C ALA A 130 -12.00 -13.39 7.21
N PRO A 131 -12.87 -13.70 8.20
CA PRO A 131 -14.33 -13.57 8.05
C PRO A 131 -14.80 -12.16 7.66
N LEU A 132 -13.99 -11.15 7.93
CA LEU A 132 -14.24 -9.75 7.60
C LEU A 132 -13.68 -9.33 6.24
N SER A 133 -12.87 -10.19 5.58
CA SER A 133 -12.30 -9.89 4.25
C SER A 133 -13.42 -9.68 3.24
N LYS A 134 -13.30 -8.63 2.43
CA LYS A 134 -14.25 -8.23 1.38
C LYS A 134 -15.68 -7.93 1.86
N ARG A 135 -15.93 -7.86 3.17
CA ARG A 135 -17.24 -7.50 3.74
C ARG A 135 -17.34 -6.03 4.11
N PHE A 136 -16.22 -5.38 4.32
CA PHE A 136 -16.15 -3.94 4.54
C PHE A 136 -14.97 -3.34 3.77
N GLY A 137 -15.00 -2.05 3.67
CA GLY A 137 -13.97 -1.26 2.99
C GLY A 137 -13.95 0.16 3.52
N PHE A 138 -13.33 1.02 2.78
CA PHE A 138 -13.11 2.40 3.15
C PHE A 138 -13.57 3.33 2.03
N ARG A 139 -14.29 4.39 2.39
CA ARG A 139 -14.61 5.49 1.49
C ARG A 139 -13.56 6.57 1.62
N LEU A 140 -12.72 6.70 0.61
CA LEU A 140 -11.71 7.74 0.50
C LEU A 140 -12.35 9.02 -0.02
N THR A 141 -12.15 10.13 0.69
CA THR A 141 -12.68 11.46 0.33
C THR A 141 -11.62 12.56 0.33
N ALA A 142 -10.45 12.28 0.90
CA ALA A 142 -9.30 13.18 0.89
C ALA A 142 -8.18 12.57 0.03
N PHE A 143 -7.61 13.36 -0.87
CA PHE A 143 -6.61 12.92 -1.83
C PHE A 143 -5.38 13.85 -1.86
N PRO A 144 -4.19 13.36 -2.25
CA PRO A 144 -3.90 11.96 -2.55
C PRO A 144 -4.08 11.09 -1.32
N ALA A 145 -4.42 9.81 -1.52
CA ALA A 145 -4.57 8.82 -0.46
C ALA A 145 -3.78 7.55 -0.80
N GLY A 146 -3.08 7.05 0.18
CA GLY A 146 -2.39 5.76 0.13
C GLY A 146 -2.86 4.88 1.28
N LEU A 147 -3.11 3.62 1.01
CA LEU A 147 -3.37 2.63 2.04
C LEU A 147 -2.70 1.30 1.68
N ALA A 148 -2.29 0.57 2.68
CA ALA A 148 -1.69 -0.75 2.52
C ALA A 148 -2.09 -1.65 3.67
N THR A 149 -2.20 -2.95 3.40
CA THR A 149 -2.57 -3.95 4.40
C THR A 149 -1.54 -5.07 4.46
N SER A 150 -0.85 -5.19 5.58
CA SER A 150 -0.01 -6.35 5.90
C SER A 150 -0.83 -7.41 6.62
N SER A 151 -0.67 -8.67 6.21
CA SER A 151 -1.29 -9.84 6.86
C SER A 151 -0.23 -10.90 7.13
N GLY A 152 -0.11 -11.34 8.37
CA GLY A 152 0.84 -12.40 8.77
C GLY A 152 0.47 -13.78 8.25
N ARG A 153 -0.76 -13.99 7.80
CA ARG A 153 -1.28 -15.30 7.36
C ARG A 153 -1.48 -15.42 5.86
N PHE A 154 -1.59 -14.32 5.11
CA PHE A 154 -2.11 -14.34 3.74
C PHE A 154 -1.34 -13.45 2.75
N SER A 155 -0.22 -12.85 3.16
CA SER A 155 0.61 -11.98 2.31
C SER A 155 1.70 -12.78 1.59
N HIS A 156 1.96 -12.49 0.33
CA HIS A 156 3.17 -12.94 -0.38
C HIS A 156 4.44 -12.21 0.07
N ALA A 157 4.29 -11.12 0.84
CA ALA A 157 5.40 -10.40 1.46
C ALA A 157 5.81 -11.05 2.79
N LEU A 158 7.10 -10.99 3.13
CA LEU A 158 7.63 -11.43 4.42
C LEU A 158 7.03 -10.59 5.54
N SER A 159 6.10 -11.16 6.31
CA SER A 159 5.59 -10.60 7.55
C SER A 159 5.96 -11.52 8.71
N PHE A 160 6.54 -10.95 9.76
CA PHE A 160 6.93 -11.67 10.98
C PHE A 160 5.87 -11.61 12.08
N GLY A 161 4.69 -11.06 11.79
CA GLY A 161 3.58 -10.91 12.73
C GLY A 161 2.45 -11.91 12.49
N ASP A 162 1.49 -11.92 13.41
CA ASP A 162 0.35 -12.84 13.41
C ASP A 162 -0.98 -12.13 13.11
N ALA A 163 -0.97 -10.81 12.83
CA ALA A 163 -2.18 -10.04 12.55
C ALA A 163 -2.96 -10.61 11.36
N GLU A 164 -4.28 -10.66 11.48
CA GLU A 164 -5.17 -10.98 10.37
C GLU A 164 -5.15 -9.85 9.33
N ALA A 165 -5.11 -8.59 9.79
CA ALA A 165 -4.87 -7.42 8.96
C ALA A 165 -4.28 -6.27 9.78
N ALA A 166 -3.27 -5.59 9.23
CA ALA A 166 -2.75 -4.33 9.72
C ALA A 166 -2.80 -3.34 8.55
N THR A 167 -3.84 -2.52 8.51
CA THR A 167 -4.07 -1.53 7.45
C THR A 167 -3.59 -0.16 7.93
N VAL A 168 -2.69 0.44 7.18
CA VAL A 168 -2.14 1.78 7.46
C VAL A 168 -2.61 2.76 6.39
N PHE A 169 -2.92 3.98 6.81
CA PHE A 169 -3.40 5.08 5.97
C PHE A 169 -2.39 6.22 5.96
N CYS A 170 -2.00 6.65 4.77
CA CYS A 170 -1.04 7.73 4.50
C CYS A 170 -1.53 8.57 3.32
N ARG A 171 -0.75 9.59 2.95
CA ARG A 171 -0.96 10.33 1.70
C ARG A 171 -0.34 9.67 0.46
N ASN A 172 0.49 8.65 0.65
CA ASN A 172 1.10 7.86 -0.41
C ASN A 172 1.15 6.37 -0.03
N ALA A 173 1.02 5.51 -1.02
CA ALA A 173 0.96 4.07 -0.83
C ALA A 173 2.32 3.48 -0.46
N GLY A 174 3.43 4.06 -0.92
CA GLY A 174 4.77 3.57 -0.60
C GLY A 174 5.08 3.64 0.90
N LEU A 175 4.73 4.75 1.57
CA LEU A 175 4.85 4.84 3.03
C LEU A 175 3.85 3.93 3.74
N ALA A 176 2.61 3.86 3.25
CA ALA A 176 1.60 2.98 3.83
C ALA A 176 2.05 1.52 3.82
N ASP A 177 2.67 1.04 2.72
CA ASP A 177 3.21 -0.30 2.51
C ASP A 177 4.34 -0.61 3.51
N ALA A 178 5.38 0.25 3.55
CA ALA A 178 6.47 0.13 4.51
C ALA A 178 5.97 0.15 5.98
N ALA A 179 5.05 1.05 6.30
CA ALA A 179 4.48 1.18 7.64
C ALA A 179 3.60 -0.02 8.01
N ALA A 180 2.78 -0.54 7.09
CA ALA A 180 1.97 -1.73 7.32
C ALA A 180 2.86 -2.95 7.63
N THR A 181 3.99 -3.11 6.93
CA THR A 181 5.00 -4.13 7.24
C THR A 181 5.59 -3.94 8.64
N ALA A 182 5.99 -2.71 8.99
CA ALA A 182 6.55 -2.40 10.31
C ALA A 182 5.54 -2.68 11.44
N VAL A 183 4.29 -2.31 11.25
CA VAL A 183 3.18 -2.56 12.18
C VAL A 183 2.90 -4.05 12.31
N GLY A 184 2.76 -4.74 11.17
CA GLY A 184 2.54 -6.18 11.13
C GLY A 184 3.59 -6.94 11.95
N ASN A 185 4.86 -6.59 11.81
CA ASN A 185 5.99 -7.25 12.50
C ASN A 185 5.92 -7.20 14.03
N VAL A 186 5.23 -6.23 14.62
CA VAL A 186 5.11 -6.08 16.08
C VAL A 186 3.77 -6.62 16.64
N VAL A 187 2.79 -6.91 15.76
CA VAL A 187 1.50 -7.47 16.16
C VAL A 187 1.62 -9.00 16.25
N LYS A 188 2.14 -9.46 17.36
CA LYS A 188 2.32 -10.88 17.68
C LYS A 188 2.25 -11.06 19.21
N SER A 189 1.52 -12.02 19.68
CA SER A 189 1.45 -12.48 21.09
C SER A 189 0.09 -13.12 21.36
N LYS A 190 0.00 -14.01 22.35
CA LYS A 190 -1.27 -14.53 22.88
C LYS A 190 -2.11 -13.43 23.58
N ASP A 191 -1.47 -12.36 24.07
CA ASP A 191 -2.15 -11.15 24.50
C ASP A 191 -2.49 -10.28 23.27
N HIS A 192 -3.66 -10.54 22.68
CA HIS A 192 -4.12 -9.86 21.47
C HIS A 192 -4.31 -8.34 21.68
N ARG A 193 -4.80 -7.92 22.86
CA ARG A 193 -5.00 -6.49 23.15
C ARG A 193 -3.68 -5.74 23.24
N GLY A 194 -2.71 -6.28 23.98
CA GLY A 194 -1.38 -5.71 24.06
C GLY A 194 -0.64 -5.73 22.72
N ALA A 195 -0.86 -6.78 21.90
CA ALA A 195 -0.30 -6.83 20.56
C ALA A 195 -0.87 -5.73 19.63
N ILE A 196 -2.19 -5.51 19.65
CA ILE A 196 -2.87 -4.44 18.91
C ILE A 196 -2.35 -3.08 19.38
N GLN A 197 -2.21 -2.87 20.71
CA GLN A 197 -1.69 -1.60 21.23
C GLN A 197 -0.27 -1.32 20.75
N ARG A 198 0.63 -2.30 20.78
CA ARG A 198 1.99 -2.15 20.22
C ARG A 198 1.97 -1.81 18.74
N GLY A 199 1.07 -2.40 17.96
CA GLY A 199 0.89 -2.07 16.55
C GLY A 199 0.42 -0.63 16.35
N ILE A 200 -0.53 -0.17 17.14
CA ILE A 200 -1.02 1.22 17.14
C ILE A 200 0.13 2.18 17.49
N ASP A 201 0.86 1.91 18.58
CA ASP A 201 1.97 2.75 19.03
C ASP A 201 3.06 2.82 17.95
N LYS A 202 3.37 1.68 17.30
CA LYS A 202 4.31 1.64 16.18
C LYS A 202 3.82 2.48 15.01
N ALA A 203 2.57 2.32 14.58
CA ALA A 203 2.01 3.10 13.47
C ALA A 203 2.07 4.60 13.74
N MET A 204 1.61 5.02 14.91
CA MET A 204 1.54 6.44 15.28
C MET A 204 2.91 7.07 15.59
N SER A 205 3.96 6.26 15.74
CA SER A 205 5.34 6.74 15.85
C SER A 205 6.01 7.03 14.50
N ILE A 206 5.43 6.56 13.39
CA ILE A 206 5.96 6.77 12.03
C ILE A 206 5.45 8.11 11.51
N GLN A 207 6.38 8.99 11.13
CA GLN A 207 6.03 10.28 10.56
C GLN A 207 5.20 10.14 9.28
N ASP A 208 4.17 10.98 9.13
CA ASP A 208 3.24 11.03 7.98
C ASP A 208 2.27 9.84 7.89
N VAL A 209 2.21 8.95 8.87
CA VAL A 209 1.10 8.01 9.05
C VAL A 209 -0.10 8.78 9.59
N GLU A 210 -1.23 8.71 8.89
CA GLU A 210 -2.46 9.41 9.25
C GLU A 210 -3.34 8.57 10.17
N GLY A 211 -3.37 7.25 9.97
CA GLY A 211 -4.18 6.34 10.78
C GLY A 211 -3.85 4.88 10.56
N VAL A 212 -4.39 4.04 11.44
CA VAL A 212 -4.20 2.59 11.42
C VAL A 212 -5.45 1.86 11.87
N LEU A 213 -5.71 0.71 11.24
CA LEU A 213 -6.70 -0.28 11.66
C LEU A 213 -6.03 -1.64 11.74
N ILE A 214 -6.14 -2.31 12.90
CA ILE A 214 -5.55 -3.63 13.13
C ILE A 214 -6.64 -4.60 13.52
N ILE A 215 -6.66 -5.77 12.88
CA ILE A 215 -7.52 -6.90 13.23
C ILE A 215 -6.61 -8.03 13.71
N TYR A 216 -6.83 -8.48 14.95
CA TYR A 216 -6.07 -9.58 15.52
C TYR A 216 -6.86 -10.33 16.59
N GLY A 217 -7.00 -11.65 16.44
CA GLY A 217 -7.70 -12.51 17.38
C GLY A 217 -9.17 -12.14 17.56
N GLY A 218 -9.85 -11.72 16.50
CA GLY A 218 -11.24 -11.27 16.53
C GLY A 218 -11.45 -9.89 17.16
N LEU A 219 -10.39 -9.19 17.56
CA LEU A 219 -10.43 -7.81 18.08
C LEU A 219 -10.04 -6.83 16.98
N VAL A 220 -10.56 -5.60 17.08
CA VAL A 220 -10.23 -4.49 16.20
C VAL A 220 -9.71 -3.34 17.03
N GLY A 221 -8.55 -2.81 16.64
CA GLY A 221 -8.00 -1.57 17.19
C GLY A 221 -7.78 -0.54 16.10
N THR A 222 -8.03 0.72 16.41
CA THR A 222 -7.85 1.84 15.47
C THR A 222 -7.23 3.04 16.16
N ALA A 223 -6.44 3.83 15.43
CA ALA A 223 -5.94 5.12 15.88
C ALA A 223 -5.76 6.08 14.71
N GLY A 224 -5.67 7.38 15.03
CA GLY A 224 -5.48 8.44 14.03
C GLY A 224 -6.73 8.68 13.16
N LYS A 225 -6.50 9.20 11.96
CA LYS A 225 -7.56 9.49 10.98
C LYS A 225 -7.71 8.28 10.05
N ILE A 226 -8.79 7.55 10.21
CA ILE A 226 -9.17 6.48 9.28
C ILE A 226 -10.32 6.95 8.39
N PRO A 227 -10.35 6.55 7.10
CA PRO A 227 -11.48 6.85 6.24
C PRO A 227 -12.78 6.21 6.76
N GLN A 228 -13.92 6.70 6.26
CA GLN A 228 -15.21 6.13 6.62
C GLN A 228 -15.25 4.63 6.28
N ILE A 229 -15.55 3.81 7.27
CA ILE A 229 -15.77 2.37 7.06
C ILE A 229 -17.13 2.20 6.37
N ILE A 230 -17.16 1.42 5.31
CA ILE A 230 -18.36 1.10 4.54
C ILE A 230 -18.54 -0.42 4.44
N LYS A 231 -19.79 -0.84 4.31
CA LYS A 231 -20.10 -2.22 3.94
C LYS A 231 -19.85 -2.38 2.43
N VAL A 232 -19.21 -3.45 2.05
CA VAL A 232 -19.01 -3.83 0.66
C VAL A 232 -19.83 -5.10 0.42
N ASP A 233 -20.66 -5.10 -0.60
CA ASP A 233 -21.35 -6.31 -1.04
C ASP A 233 -20.38 -7.16 -1.86
N PRO A 234 -20.27 -8.46 -1.57
CA PRO A 234 -19.33 -9.37 -2.21
C PRO A 234 -19.60 -9.60 -3.71
#